data_08ee3ea53ad34c1b52bf066241fa9578
#
_entry.id   08ee3ea53ad34c1b52bf066241fa9578
#
_cell.length_a   1.000
_cell.length_b   1.000
_cell.length_c   1.000
_cell.angle_alpha   90.00
_cell.angle_beta   90.00
_cell.angle_gamma   90.00
#
_symmetry.space_group_name_H-M   'P 1'
#
loop_
_entity.id
_entity.type
_entity.pdbx_description
1 polymer ?
#
loop_
_entity_poly.entity_id
_entity_poly.type
_entity_poly.pdbx_seq_one_letter_code
_entity_poly.pdbx_strand_id
1 'polypeptide(L)'
;MKHTYHIQGMTCNGCRTSVEQKLSEVSGVTNVSVNLEKEEAIIQMQGHIDTATFQKALPEKYTISEKKTEKNVFASTGNGNDEDNIFSKAETEKSKLQQLKPLLIILGYIAIATVLLNYQRENWNSAMLDFMGLFFIVFSFFKILDLKGFPDSFRMYDPLAKIVPAYAWVYPFIETALGLMFLMRFEIPIALIATLIILGITTVGVTKILLDKKSIQCACLGTALKLPMTEATFIENTIMIVMAVVMLTRIL
;
A
#
# COMPACT_ATOMS: atom_id res chain seq x y z
N MET A 1 -0.78 -21.10 25.54
CA MET A 1 -1.97 -21.01 24.68
C MET A 1 -1.99 -19.64 24.02
N LYS A 2 -2.52 -19.51 22.78
CA LYS A 2 -2.61 -18.25 22.04
C LYS A 2 -4.07 -17.98 21.71
N HIS A 3 -4.60 -16.84 22.17
CA HIS A 3 -5.98 -16.43 21.94
C HIS A 3 -6.03 -15.03 21.33
N THR A 4 -7.05 -14.77 20.52
CA THR A 4 -7.28 -13.46 19.88
C THR A 4 -8.53 -12.84 20.48
N TYR A 5 -8.38 -11.60 20.94
CA TYR A 5 -9.45 -10.81 21.55
C TYR A 5 -9.70 -9.57 20.70
N HIS A 6 -10.94 -9.14 20.65
CA HIS A 6 -11.32 -7.85 20.05
C HIS A 6 -11.35 -6.79 21.14
N ILE A 7 -10.68 -5.65 20.91
CA ILE A 7 -10.59 -4.54 21.87
C ILE A 7 -11.08 -3.26 21.23
N GLN A 8 -12.22 -2.78 21.69
CA GLN A 8 -12.80 -1.51 21.24
C GLN A 8 -12.33 -0.33 22.11
N GLY A 9 -12.36 0.88 21.53
CA GLY A 9 -12.03 2.13 22.23
C GLY A 9 -10.59 2.61 22.04
N MET A 10 -9.77 1.91 21.24
CA MET A 10 -8.43 2.37 20.87
C MET A 10 -8.50 3.33 19.70
N THR A 11 -8.00 4.57 19.86
CA THR A 11 -8.04 5.61 18.81
C THR A 11 -6.67 6.05 18.34
N CYS A 12 -5.58 5.68 19.03
CA CYS A 12 -4.22 6.12 18.72
C CYS A 12 -3.17 5.11 19.17
N ASN A 13 -1.93 5.29 18.69
CA ASN A 13 -0.81 4.43 19.09
C ASN A 13 -0.53 4.45 20.60
N GLY A 14 -0.74 5.58 21.27
CA GLY A 14 -0.63 5.66 22.74
C GLY A 14 -1.65 4.77 23.44
N CYS A 15 -2.88 4.68 22.90
CA CYS A 15 -3.90 3.77 23.38
C CYS A 15 -3.46 2.30 23.23
N ARG A 16 -2.93 1.95 22.04
CA ARG A 16 -2.37 0.61 21.76
C ARG A 16 -1.31 0.21 22.77
N THR A 17 -0.30 1.08 22.97
CA THR A 17 0.81 0.80 23.90
C THR A 17 0.31 0.68 25.34
N SER A 18 -0.64 1.51 25.77
CA SER A 18 -1.24 1.44 27.11
C SER A 18 -2.00 0.13 27.33
N VAL A 19 -2.76 -0.33 26.32
CA VAL A 19 -3.48 -1.61 26.37
C VAL A 19 -2.49 -2.77 26.42
N GLU A 20 -1.46 -2.75 25.57
CA GLU A 20 -0.42 -3.78 25.49
C GLU A 20 0.31 -3.94 26.82
N GLN A 21 0.70 -2.82 27.45
CA GLN A 21 1.35 -2.81 28.75
C GLN A 21 0.43 -3.39 29.85
N LYS A 22 -0.81 -2.91 29.95
CA LYS A 22 -1.73 -3.35 30.99
C LYS A 22 -2.11 -4.83 30.88
N LEU A 23 -2.25 -5.36 29.67
CA LEU A 23 -2.51 -6.77 29.45
C LEU A 23 -1.26 -7.63 29.73
N SER A 24 -0.05 -7.11 29.51
CA SER A 24 1.17 -7.83 29.85
C SER A 24 1.45 -7.91 31.35
N GLU A 25 0.87 -7.02 32.16
CA GLU A 25 0.94 -7.03 33.63
C GLU A 25 0.03 -8.07 34.28
N VAL A 26 -0.89 -8.69 33.50
CA VAL A 26 -1.82 -9.72 34.01
C VAL A 26 -1.06 -11.01 34.28
N SER A 27 -1.22 -11.55 35.49
CA SER A 27 -0.57 -12.80 35.91
C SER A 27 -0.94 -13.97 34.99
N GLY A 28 0.07 -14.68 34.49
CA GLY A 28 -0.10 -15.80 33.56
C GLY A 28 -0.03 -15.44 32.08
N VAL A 29 0.08 -14.17 31.74
CA VAL A 29 0.35 -13.69 30.38
C VAL A 29 1.86 -13.73 30.10
N THR A 30 2.25 -14.31 28.97
CA THR A 30 3.66 -14.41 28.54
C THR A 30 4.01 -13.43 27.45
N ASN A 31 3.08 -13.11 26.55
CA ASN A 31 3.30 -12.13 25.49
C ASN A 31 1.97 -11.52 25.04
N VAL A 32 1.99 -10.23 24.71
CA VAL A 32 0.83 -9.49 24.18
C VAL A 32 1.27 -8.74 22.94
N SER A 33 0.48 -8.82 21.90
CA SER A 33 0.64 -8.02 20.69
C SER A 33 -0.71 -7.41 20.31
N VAL A 34 -0.79 -6.09 20.31
CA VAL A 34 -2.02 -5.34 20.03
C VAL A 34 -1.95 -4.69 18.66
N ASN A 35 -2.97 -4.93 17.84
CA ASN A 35 -3.14 -4.29 16.54
C ASN A 35 -4.26 -3.24 16.61
N LEU A 36 -3.88 -1.97 16.48
CA LEU A 36 -4.81 -0.84 16.53
C LEU A 36 -5.81 -0.85 15.36
N GLU A 37 -5.34 -1.20 14.15
CA GLU A 37 -6.16 -1.14 12.94
C GLU A 37 -7.24 -2.22 12.88
N LYS A 38 -6.94 -3.41 13.45
CA LYS A 38 -7.88 -4.53 13.51
C LYS A 38 -8.69 -4.55 14.79
N GLU A 39 -8.37 -3.63 15.72
CA GLU A 39 -8.92 -3.62 17.08
C GLU A 39 -8.76 -4.98 17.78
N GLU A 40 -7.62 -5.67 17.54
CA GLU A 40 -7.36 -7.03 18.03
C GLU A 40 -6.13 -7.06 18.93
N ALA A 41 -6.22 -7.88 19.97
CA ALA A 41 -5.08 -8.26 20.79
C ALA A 41 -4.85 -9.76 20.71
N ILE A 42 -3.63 -10.16 20.43
CA ILE A 42 -3.16 -11.54 20.49
C ILE A 42 -2.45 -11.71 21.82
N ILE A 43 -3.00 -12.54 22.69
CA ILE A 43 -2.47 -12.78 24.03
C ILE A 43 -1.98 -14.24 24.10
N GLN A 44 -0.70 -14.40 24.47
CA GLN A 44 -0.11 -15.69 24.80
C GLN A 44 -0.12 -15.85 26.32
N MET A 45 -0.67 -16.95 26.81
CA MET A 45 -0.83 -17.24 28.24
C MET A 45 -0.46 -18.68 28.57
N GLN A 46 -0.01 -18.91 29.80
CA GLN A 46 0.37 -20.25 30.28
C GLN A 46 -0.85 -21.14 30.52
N GLY A 47 -1.97 -20.57 30.98
CA GLY A 47 -3.26 -21.22 31.20
C GLY A 47 -4.40 -20.33 30.69
N HIS A 48 -5.61 -20.86 30.58
CA HIS A 48 -6.78 -20.08 30.18
C HIS A 48 -7.10 -19.01 31.22
N ILE A 49 -7.16 -17.76 30.84
CA ILE A 49 -7.53 -16.61 31.67
C ILE A 49 -8.87 -16.07 31.16
N ASP A 50 -9.81 -15.87 32.08
CA ASP A 50 -11.14 -15.38 31.74
C ASP A 50 -11.10 -13.94 31.23
N THR A 51 -11.92 -13.63 30.23
CA THR A 51 -12.06 -12.32 29.61
C THR A 51 -12.39 -11.23 30.65
N ALA A 52 -13.12 -11.58 31.72
CA ALA A 52 -13.42 -10.66 32.81
C ALA A 52 -12.18 -10.18 33.57
N THR A 53 -11.13 -10.98 33.63
CA THR A 53 -9.85 -10.61 34.26
C THR A 53 -9.12 -9.56 33.40
N PHE A 54 -9.12 -9.74 32.09
CA PHE A 54 -8.55 -8.76 31.16
C PHE A 54 -9.34 -7.44 31.17
N GLN A 55 -10.69 -7.52 31.25
CA GLN A 55 -11.53 -6.32 31.34
C GLN A 55 -11.24 -5.50 32.61
N LYS A 56 -10.99 -6.17 33.74
CA LYS A 56 -10.62 -5.48 34.99
C LYS A 56 -9.24 -4.81 34.96
N ALA A 57 -8.32 -5.36 34.17
CA ALA A 57 -6.98 -4.77 34.00
C ALA A 57 -7.00 -3.54 33.06
N LEU A 58 -8.01 -3.43 32.22
CA LEU A 58 -8.16 -2.34 31.27
C LEU A 58 -9.03 -1.20 31.85
N PRO A 59 -8.74 0.08 31.53
CA PRO A 59 -9.62 1.20 31.84
C PRO A 59 -11.02 1.02 31.21
N GLU A 60 -12.06 1.59 31.83
CA GLU A 60 -13.47 1.49 31.41
C GLU A 60 -13.74 1.92 29.95
N LYS A 61 -12.88 2.77 29.41
CA LYS A 61 -12.96 3.21 28.00
C LYS A 61 -12.66 2.11 26.98
N TYR A 62 -12.06 0.99 27.41
CA TYR A 62 -11.75 -0.14 26.53
C TYR A 62 -12.66 -1.32 26.85
N THR A 63 -13.22 -1.93 25.81
CA THR A 63 -14.04 -3.13 25.95
C THR A 63 -13.31 -4.29 25.26
N ILE A 64 -13.07 -5.39 26.01
CA ILE A 64 -12.45 -6.61 25.50
C ILE A 64 -13.48 -7.73 25.36
N SER A 65 -13.48 -8.41 24.22
CA SER A 65 -14.33 -9.58 23.95
C SER A 65 -13.52 -10.67 23.26
N GLU A 66 -13.84 -11.93 23.55
CA GLU A 66 -13.18 -13.05 22.89
C GLU A 66 -13.70 -13.21 21.45
N LYS A 67 -12.79 -13.26 20.49
CA LYS A 67 -13.14 -13.55 19.11
C LYS A 67 -13.33 -15.05 18.95
N LYS A 68 -14.60 -15.53 18.98
CA LYS A 68 -14.94 -16.92 18.69
C LYS A 68 -14.48 -17.23 17.27
N THR A 69 -13.42 -18.02 17.15
CA THR A 69 -13.05 -18.64 15.87
C THR A 69 -14.12 -19.68 15.60
N GLU A 70 -14.95 -19.48 14.59
CA GLU A 70 -15.85 -20.53 14.10
C GLU A 70 -14.96 -21.70 13.66
N LYS A 71 -14.95 -22.74 14.50
CA LYS A 71 -14.37 -24.04 14.14
C LYS A 71 -15.24 -24.63 13.05
N ASN A 72 -14.79 -24.59 11.82
CA ASN A 72 -15.27 -25.51 10.80
C ASN A 72 -14.92 -26.92 11.26
N VAL A 73 -15.97 -27.64 11.68
CA VAL A 73 -15.91 -29.05 12.03
C VAL A 73 -15.79 -29.85 10.74
N PHE A 74 -14.57 -30.19 10.37
CA PHE A 74 -14.28 -31.40 9.60
C PHE A 74 -13.02 -32.02 10.21
N ALA A 75 -13.25 -32.96 11.12
CA ALA A 75 -12.23 -33.84 11.61
C ALA A 75 -11.81 -34.80 10.50
N SER A 76 -10.53 -34.94 10.25
CA SER A 76 -9.96 -36.20 9.84
C SER A 76 -8.48 -36.27 10.23
N THR A 77 -8.21 -37.24 11.03
CA THR A 77 -6.98 -37.83 11.53
C THR A 77 -5.91 -38.01 10.46
N GLY A 78 -4.66 -37.66 10.76
CA GLY A 78 -3.49 -38.08 9.94
C GLY A 78 -2.22 -37.32 10.26
N ASN A 79 -1.26 -38.04 10.83
CA ASN A 79 0.13 -37.68 11.13
C ASN A 79 0.89 -37.04 9.96
N GLY A 80 1.82 -36.11 10.27
CA GLY A 80 3.05 -35.95 9.51
C GLY A 80 3.41 -34.54 9.08
N ASN A 81 4.39 -34.02 9.76
CA ASN A 81 5.33 -32.96 9.46
C ASN A 81 5.50 -32.58 7.97
N ASP A 82 5.62 -31.28 7.71
CA ASP A 82 6.15 -30.60 6.51
C ASP A 82 5.20 -29.80 5.59
N GLU A 83 3.89 -29.63 5.92
CA GLU A 83 3.01 -28.84 5.05
C GLU A 83 2.78 -27.37 5.49
N ASP A 84 3.25 -26.94 6.66
CA ASP A 84 2.99 -25.58 7.18
C ASP A 84 3.74 -24.46 6.43
N ASN A 85 4.78 -24.79 5.65
CA ASN A 85 5.54 -23.79 4.89
C ASN A 85 4.97 -23.46 3.51
N ILE A 86 4.15 -24.32 2.94
CA ILE A 86 3.56 -24.11 1.60
C ILE A 86 2.26 -23.30 1.71
N PHE A 87 1.44 -23.56 2.73
CA PHE A 87 0.17 -22.85 2.95
C PHE A 87 0.37 -21.39 3.39
N SER A 88 1.35 -21.13 4.26
CA SER A 88 1.67 -19.75 4.67
C SER A 88 2.20 -18.91 3.52
N LYS A 89 2.92 -19.50 2.58
CA LYS A 89 3.43 -18.82 1.38
C LYS A 89 2.31 -18.52 0.38
N ALA A 90 1.36 -19.45 0.20
CA ALA A 90 0.21 -19.28 -0.69
C ALA A 90 -0.81 -18.26 -0.15
N GLU A 91 -1.03 -18.19 1.17
CA GLU A 91 -1.90 -17.18 1.77
C GLU A 91 -1.27 -15.78 1.76
N THR A 92 0.04 -15.68 1.92
CA THR A 92 0.77 -14.41 1.80
C THR A 92 0.74 -13.88 0.36
N GLU A 93 0.86 -14.75 -0.63
CA GLU A 93 0.77 -14.37 -2.05
C GLU A 93 -0.66 -13.99 -2.47
N LYS A 94 -1.68 -14.69 -2.01
CA LYS A 94 -3.09 -14.32 -2.23
C LYS A 94 -3.45 -12.97 -1.59
N SER A 95 -2.91 -12.66 -0.43
CA SER A 95 -3.09 -11.38 0.26
C SER A 95 -2.46 -10.22 -0.54
N LYS A 96 -1.26 -10.38 -1.07
CA LYS A 96 -0.56 -9.34 -1.86
C LYS A 96 -1.27 -9.02 -3.18
N LEU A 97 -1.68 -10.03 -3.93
CA LEU A 97 -2.45 -9.86 -5.16
C LEU A 97 -3.82 -9.22 -4.91
N GLN A 98 -4.48 -9.55 -3.80
CA GLN A 98 -5.73 -8.90 -3.41
C GLN A 98 -5.54 -7.41 -3.10
N GLN A 99 -4.43 -7.04 -2.49
CA GLN A 99 -4.10 -5.64 -2.20
C GLN A 99 -3.79 -4.84 -3.48
N LEU A 100 -3.18 -5.46 -4.50
CA LEU A 100 -2.89 -4.83 -5.79
C LEU A 100 -4.08 -4.78 -6.76
N LYS A 101 -5.20 -5.46 -6.47
CA LYS A 101 -6.40 -5.47 -7.32
C LYS A 101 -6.87 -4.07 -7.77
N PRO A 102 -7.03 -3.06 -6.89
CA PRO A 102 -7.51 -1.75 -7.32
C PRO A 102 -6.58 -1.08 -8.33
N LEU A 103 -5.27 -1.21 -8.12
CA LEU A 103 -4.26 -0.69 -9.04
C LEU A 103 -4.36 -1.34 -10.41
N LEU A 104 -4.45 -2.67 -10.46
CA LEU A 104 -4.56 -3.42 -11.70
C LEU A 104 -5.87 -3.11 -12.45
N ILE A 105 -6.96 -2.87 -11.74
CA ILE A 105 -8.23 -2.46 -12.33
C ILE A 105 -8.08 -1.08 -12.98
N ILE A 106 -7.50 -0.11 -12.29
CA ILE A 106 -7.28 1.25 -12.83
C ILE A 106 -6.37 1.18 -14.07
N LEU A 107 -5.25 0.45 -13.99
CA LEU A 107 -4.37 0.20 -15.14
C LEU A 107 -5.11 -0.43 -16.32
N GLY A 108 -5.96 -1.43 -16.05
CA GLY A 108 -6.81 -2.07 -17.06
C GLY A 108 -7.78 -1.08 -17.72
N TYR A 109 -8.43 -0.22 -16.94
CA TYR A 109 -9.30 0.82 -17.49
C TYR A 109 -8.54 1.83 -18.37
N ILE A 110 -7.36 2.27 -17.94
CA ILE A 110 -6.51 3.17 -18.73
C ILE A 110 -6.09 2.50 -20.03
N ALA A 111 -5.68 1.22 -19.99
CA ALA A 111 -5.28 0.47 -21.17
C ALA A 111 -6.45 0.30 -22.15
N ILE A 112 -7.64 -0.08 -21.67
CA ILE A 112 -8.84 -0.20 -22.50
C ILE A 112 -9.22 1.15 -23.11
N ALA A 113 -9.22 2.23 -22.33
CA ALA A 113 -9.51 3.57 -22.84
C ALA A 113 -8.52 3.98 -23.93
N THR A 114 -7.23 3.71 -23.73
CA THR A 114 -6.19 4.00 -24.73
C THR A 114 -6.42 3.22 -26.03
N VAL A 115 -6.74 1.92 -25.94
CA VAL A 115 -7.03 1.09 -27.11
C VAL A 115 -8.26 1.62 -27.85
N LEU A 116 -9.34 1.94 -27.14
CA LEU A 116 -10.56 2.48 -27.73
C LEU A 116 -10.34 3.83 -28.44
N LEU A 117 -9.56 4.73 -27.84
CA LEU A 117 -9.22 6.04 -28.42
C LEU A 117 -8.40 5.91 -29.70
N ASN A 118 -7.58 4.86 -29.82
CA ASN A 118 -6.68 4.67 -30.94
C ASN A 118 -7.12 3.55 -31.89
N TYR A 119 -8.30 2.94 -31.69
CA TYR A 119 -8.79 1.81 -32.48
C TYR A 119 -8.85 2.08 -33.99
N GLN A 120 -9.15 3.32 -34.37
CA GLN A 120 -9.24 3.72 -35.78
C GLN A 120 -7.94 4.28 -36.37
N ARG A 121 -6.93 4.56 -35.52
CA ARG A 121 -5.74 5.33 -35.93
C ARG A 121 -4.55 4.47 -36.32
N GLU A 122 -4.54 3.17 -36.00
CA GLU A 122 -3.45 2.20 -36.22
C GLU A 122 -2.04 2.71 -35.86
N ASN A 123 -1.94 3.69 -34.94
CA ASN A 123 -0.69 4.33 -34.59
C ASN A 123 -0.29 4.06 -33.14
N TRP A 124 0.59 3.08 -32.96
CA TRP A 124 1.08 2.67 -31.65
C TRP A 124 1.81 3.77 -30.86
N ASN A 125 2.48 4.70 -31.55
CA ASN A 125 3.13 5.82 -30.88
C ASN A 125 2.10 6.76 -30.25
N SER A 126 1.00 7.03 -30.92
CA SER A 126 -0.11 7.79 -30.37
C SER A 126 -0.74 7.08 -29.15
N ALA A 127 -0.94 5.77 -29.25
CA ALA A 127 -1.49 5.00 -28.15
C ALA A 127 -0.59 5.03 -26.89
N MET A 128 0.73 4.93 -27.07
CA MET A 128 1.67 5.02 -25.94
C MET A 128 1.61 6.39 -25.25
N LEU A 129 1.55 7.48 -26.01
CA LEU A 129 1.44 8.83 -25.47
C LEU A 129 0.09 9.06 -24.75
N ASP A 130 -1.02 8.53 -25.31
CA ASP A 130 -2.33 8.60 -24.66
C ASP A 130 -2.36 7.80 -23.36
N PHE A 131 -1.75 6.63 -23.35
CA PHE A 131 -1.62 5.83 -22.13
C PHE A 131 -0.83 6.58 -21.05
N MET A 132 0.34 7.12 -21.40
CA MET A 132 1.18 7.90 -20.48
C MET A 132 0.43 9.12 -19.94
N GLY A 133 -0.27 9.83 -20.82
CA GLY A 133 -1.06 11.01 -20.44
C GLY A 133 -2.21 10.68 -19.49
N LEU A 134 -3.04 9.68 -19.84
CA LEU A 134 -4.14 9.22 -18.99
C LEU A 134 -3.63 8.66 -17.65
N PHE A 135 -2.53 7.93 -17.68
CA PHE A 135 -1.89 7.41 -16.46
C PHE A 135 -1.53 8.55 -15.51
N PHE A 136 -0.77 9.55 -15.96
CA PHE A 136 -0.39 10.67 -15.12
C PHE A 136 -1.59 11.44 -14.58
N ILE A 137 -2.62 11.70 -15.41
CA ILE A 137 -3.82 12.41 -14.96
C ILE A 137 -4.57 11.63 -13.89
N VAL A 138 -4.79 10.33 -14.10
CA VAL A 138 -5.53 9.50 -13.14
C VAL A 138 -4.78 9.37 -11.81
N PHE A 139 -3.48 9.08 -11.86
CA PHE A 139 -2.70 8.90 -10.64
C PHE A 139 -2.42 10.22 -9.90
N SER A 140 -2.20 11.32 -10.61
CA SER A 140 -2.09 12.64 -9.99
C SER A 140 -3.40 13.09 -9.34
N PHE A 141 -4.55 12.75 -9.94
CA PHE A 141 -5.85 13.05 -9.35
C PHE A 141 -6.02 12.41 -7.97
N PHE A 142 -5.67 11.13 -7.81
CA PHE A 142 -5.73 10.49 -6.50
C PHE A 142 -4.78 11.11 -5.48
N LYS A 143 -3.60 11.55 -5.90
CA LYS A 143 -2.63 12.26 -5.04
C LYS A 143 -3.14 13.65 -4.63
N ILE A 144 -3.85 14.35 -5.54
CA ILE A 144 -4.47 15.64 -5.27
C ILE A 144 -5.64 15.50 -4.27
N LEU A 145 -6.41 14.42 -4.34
CA LEU A 145 -7.48 14.18 -3.37
C LEU A 145 -6.98 14.04 -1.94
N ASP A 146 -5.75 13.57 -1.74
CA ASP A 146 -5.14 13.43 -0.41
C ASP A 146 -3.89 14.32 -0.26
N LEU A 147 -4.03 15.60 -0.52
CA LEU A 147 -2.93 16.58 -0.38
C LEU A 147 -2.38 16.72 1.05
N LYS A 148 -3.04 16.17 2.06
CA LYS A 148 -2.52 16.14 3.44
C LYS A 148 -1.68 14.91 3.70
N GLY A 149 -2.16 13.74 3.31
CA GLY A 149 -1.49 12.46 3.58
C GLY A 149 -0.41 12.11 2.57
N PHE A 150 -0.61 12.47 1.29
CA PHE A 150 0.34 12.17 0.22
C PHE A 150 1.73 12.78 0.46
N PRO A 151 1.90 14.10 0.75
CA PRO A 151 3.23 14.67 0.94
C PRO A 151 4.00 14.05 2.10
N ASP A 152 3.32 13.70 3.20
CA ASP A 152 3.96 13.09 4.36
C ASP A 152 4.48 11.69 4.03
N SER A 153 3.70 10.89 3.32
CA SER A 153 4.11 9.57 2.86
C SER A 153 5.19 9.63 1.78
N PHE A 154 5.06 10.55 0.82
CA PHE A 154 6.00 10.74 -0.28
C PHE A 154 7.40 11.11 0.21
N ARG A 155 7.48 11.97 1.23
CA ARG A 155 8.74 12.37 1.89
C ARG A 155 9.45 11.21 2.60
N MET A 156 8.76 10.12 2.91
CA MET A 156 9.42 8.96 3.53
C MET A 156 10.32 8.21 2.57
N TYR A 157 10.03 8.23 1.27
CA TYR A 157 10.77 7.44 0.29
C TYR A 157 11.45 8.25 -0.82
N ASP A 158 10.89 9.37 -1.24
CA ASP A 158 11.49 10.17 -2.31
C ASP A 158 12.69 10.98 -1.80
N PRO A 159 13.89 10.83 -2.43
CA PRO A 159 15.10 11.53 -1.99
C PRO A 159 14.98 13.05 -2.12
N LEU A 160 14.31 13.54 -3.18
CA LEU A 160 14.16 14.97 -3.42
C LEU A 160 13.15 15.59 -2.46
N ALA A 161 12.05 14.91 -2.18
CA ALA A 161 11.03 15.35 -1.23
C ALA A 161 11.54 15.38 0.23
N LYS A 162 12.57 14.58 0.56
CA LYS A 162 13.27 14.65 1.86
C LYS A 162 14.05 15.94 2.02
N ILE A 163 14.70 16.40 0.95
CA ILE A 163 15.55 17.61 0.97
C ILE A 163 14.68 18.87 0.83
N VAL A 164 13.70 18.82 -0.07
CA VAL A 164 12.81 19.94 -0.39
C VAL A 164 11.35 19.53 -0.11
N PRO A 165 10.84 19.75 1.12
CA PRO A 165 9.47 19.33 1.49
C PRO A 165 8.38 19.94 0.62
N ALA A 166 8.57 21.16 0.11
CA ALA A 166 7.63 21.81 -0.80
C ALA A 166 7.44 21.03 -2.12
N TYR A 167 8.46 20.30 -2.58
CA TYR A 167 8.39 19.45 -3.76
C TYR A 167 7.29 18.39 -3.65
N ALA A 168 7.10 17.82 -2.47
CA ALA A 168 6.05 16.82 -2.25
C ALA A 168 4.64 17.36 -2.49
N TRP A 169 4.40 18.65 -2.22
CA TRP A 169 3.12 19.32 -2.48
C TRP A 169 2.92 19.65 -3.97
N VAL A 170 4.00 19.97 -4.66
CA VAL A 170 3.95 20.36 -6.08
C VAL A 170 3.96 19.14 -7.00
N TYR A 171 4.46 18.01 -6.53
CA TYR A 171 4.65 16.78 -7.31
C TYR A 171 3.38 16.32 -8.07
N PRO A 172 2.17 16.24 -7.47
CA PRO A 172 0.98 15.85 -8.20
C PRO A 172 0.60 16.81 -9.32
N PHE A 173 0.87 18.10 -9.15
CA PHE A 173 0.62 19.11 -10.18
C PHE A 173 1.61 19.00 -11.34
N ILE A 174 2.88 18.65 -11.06
CA ILE A 174 3.86 18.34 -12.10
C ILE A 174 3.40 17.13 -12.91
N GLU A 175 2.95 16.06 -12.26
CA GLU A 175 2.42 14.88 -12.97
C GLU A 175 1.20 15.24 -13.82
N THR A 176 0.27 16.05 -13.30
CA THR A 176 -0.88 16.53 -14.08
C THR A 176 -0.42 17.30 -15.32
N ALA A 177 0.55 18.21 -15.18
CA ALA A 177 1.10 18.98 -16.30
C ALA A 177 1.75 18.06 -17.34
N LEU A 178 2.55 17.08 -16.93
CA LEU A 178 3.14 16.08 -17.83
C LEU A 178 2.05 15.26 -18.55
N GLY A 179 1.00 14.85 -17.82
CA GLY A 179 -0.14 14.15 -18.40
C GLY A 179 -0.83 14.96 -19.50
N LEU A 180 -1.07 16.24 -19.26
CA LEU A 180 -1.63 17.16 -20.26
C LEU A 180 -0.69 17.35 -21.45
N MET A 181 0.62 17.51 -21.24
CA MET A 181 1.61 17.62 -22.32
C MET A 181 1.57 16.40 -23.24
N PHE A 182 1.47 15.18 -22.70
CA PHE A 182 1.36 13.96 -23.50
C PHE A 182 0.05 13.90 -24.28
N LEU A 183 -1.09 14.22 -23.67
CA LEU A 183 -2.39 14.19 -24.35
C LEU A 183 -2.50 15.26 -25.44
N MET A 184 -1.99 16.45 -25.17
CA MET A 184 -2.00 17.57 -26.12
C MET A 184 -0.89 17.48 -27.17
N ARG A 185 0.01 16.50 -27.06
CA ARG A 185 1.18 16.35 -27.95
C ARG A 185 2.08 17.59 -27.94
N PHE A 186 2.17 18.25 -26.78
CA PHE A 186 2.96 19.46 -26.62
C PHE A 186 4.35 19.12 -26.08
N GLU A 187 5.41 19.55 -26.78
CA GLU A 187 6.83 19.39 -26.38
C GLU A 187 7.16 17.98 -25.85
N ILE A 188 6.80 16.94 -26.59
CA ILE A 188 6.93 15.53 -26.20
C ILE A 188 8.34 15.18 -25.73
N PRO A 189 9.46 15.59 -26.41
CA PRO A 189 10.80 15.26 -25.95
C PRO A 189 11.10 15.81 -24.54
N ILE A 190 10.66 17.03 -24.25
CA ILE A 190 10.83 17.66 -22.94
C ILE A 190 10.02 16.91 -21.89
N ALA A 191 8.76 16.56 -22.21
CA ALA A 191 7.91 15.79 -21.31
C ALA A 191 8.49 14.40 -21.00
N LEU A 192 9.06 13.71 -21.99
CA LEU A 192 9.71 12.40 -21.79
C LEU A 192 10.96 12.51 -20.90
N ILE A 193 11.82 13.49 -21.15
CA ILE A 193 13.03 13.71 -20.34
C ILE A 193 12.64 14.06 -18.90
N ALA A 194 11.68 14.96 -18.71
CA ALA A 194 11.19 15.32 -17.38
C ALA A 194 10.60 14.10 -16.65
N THR A 195 9.82 13.28 -17.35
CA THR A 195 9.29 12.02 -16.82
C THR A 195 10.40 11.09 -16.33
N LEU A 196 11.44 10.88 -17.16
CA LEU A 196 12.57 10.02 -16.80
C LEU A 196 13.33 10.52 -15.57
N ILE A 197 13.55 11.83 -15.47
CA ILE A 197 14.24 12.43 -14.32
C ILE A 197 13.40 12.25 -13.05
N ILE A 198 12.15 12.67 -13.09
CA ILE A 198 11.27 12.68 -11.91
C ILE A 198 11.00 11.25 -11.42
N LEU A 199 10.54 10.36 -12.31
CA LEU A 199 10.26 8.98 -11.94
C LEU A 199 11.54 8.18 -11.63
N GLY A 200 12.67 8.51 -12.27
CA GLY A 200 13.96 7.93 -11.94
C GLY A 200 14.39 8.21 -10.51
N ILE A 201 14.31 9.46 -10.06
CA ILE A 201 14.62 9.85 -8.67
C ILE A 201 13.70 9.11 -7.69
N THR A 202 12.41 9.13 -7.93
CA THR A 202 11.42 8.45 -7.08
C THR A 202 11.65 6.93 -7.04
N THR A 203 11.97 6.31 -8.18
CA THR A 203 12.24 4.87 -8.27
C THR A 203 13.46 4.46 -7.47
N VAL A 204 14.54 5.25 -7.49
CA VAL A 204 15.72 5.01 -6.66
C VAL A 204 15.34 5.00 -5.17
N GLY A 205 14.52 5.95 -4.74
CA GLY A 205 14.04 6.01 -3.36
C GLY A 205 13.18 4.81 -2.96
N VAL A 206 12.22 4.45 -3.81
CA VAL A 206 11.35 3.28 -3.60
C VAL A 206 12.15 1.99 -3.57
N THR A 207 13.10 1.80 -4.50
CA THR A 207 13.96 0.61 -4.55
C THR A 207 14.78 0.45 -3.27
N LYS A 208 15.32 1.54 -2.73
CA LYS A 208 16.07 1.52 -1.47
C LYS A 208 15.20 1.03 -0.31
N ILE A 209 13.97 1.49 -0.22
CA ILE A 209 13.03 1.06 0.84
C ILE A 209 12.61 -0.40 0.66
N LEU A 210 12.39 -0.84 -0.57
CA LEU A 210 12.09 -2.25 -0.87
C LEU A 210 13.23 -3.18 -0.42
N LEU A 211 14.49 -2.79 -0.64
CA LEU A 211 15.66 -3.54 -0.19
C LEU A 211 15.80 -3.55 1.33
N ASP A 212 15.47 -2.45 2.00
CA ASP A 212 15.51 -2.33 3.47
C ASP A 212 14.34 -3.06 4.17
N LYS A 213 13.44 -3.73 3.43
CA LYS A 213 12.24 -4.46 3.92
C LYS A 213 11.35 -3.63 4.87
N LYS A 214 11.38 -2.31 4.79
CA LYS A 214 10.50 -1.43 5.55
C LYS A 214 9.17 -1.30 4.80
N SER A 215 8.09 -1.87 5.35
CA SER A 215 6.75 -1.65 4.80
C SER A 215 6.25 -0.25 5.18
N ILE A 216 6.08 0.60 4.19
CA ILE A 216 5.48 1.93 4.34
C ILE A 216 4.10 1.89 3.67
N GLN A 217 3.07 2.40 4.34
CA GLN A 217 1.73 2.48 3.75
C GLN A 217 1.63 3.61 2.74
N CYS A 218 0.93 3.35 1.63
CA CYS A 218 0.85 4.25 0.49
C CYS A 218 -0.20 5.35 0.61
N ALA A 219 0.19 6.55 0.19
CA ALA A 219 -0.72 7.63 -0.13
C ALA A 219 -0.94 7.85 -1.65
N CYS A 220 -0.44 6.97 -2.52
CA CYS A 220 -0.56 7.15 -3.98
C CYS A 220 -2.00 7.12 -4.49
N LEU A 221 -2.86 6.34 -3.83
CA LEU A 221 -4.28 6.19 -4.11
C LEU A 221 -5.16 6.76 -2.99
N GLY A 222 -4.59 7.67 -2.19
CA GLY A 222 -5.25 8.26 -1.02
C GLY A 222 -5.40 7.26 0.13
N THR A 223 -5.87 7.76 1.27
CA THR A 223 -6.15 6.95 2.46
C THR A 223 -7.28 5.93 2.26
N ALA A 224 -7.99 6.02 1.13
CA ALA A 224 -9.12 5.14 0.81
C ALA A 224 -8.73 3.68 0.51
N LEU A 225 -7.47 3.44 0.09
CA LEU A 225 -7.00 2.11 -0.30
C LEU A 225 -5.70 1.79 0.45
N LYS A 226 -5.77 0.86 1.40
CA LYS A 226 -4.62 0.35 2.18
C LYS A 226 -3.77 -0.59 1.30
N LEU A 227 -2.93 0.00 0.43
CA LEU A 227 -2.04 -0.76 -0.45
C LEU A 227 -0.63 -0.84 0.15
N PRO A 228 0.11 -1.95 -0.05
CA PRO A 228 1.56 -1.98 0.20
C PRO A 228 2.22 -1.07 -0.83
N MET A 229 2.66 0.08 -0.37
CA MET A 229 3.07 1.23 -1.16
C MET A 229 4.17 0.99 -2.16
N THR A 230 5.20 0.38 -1.66
CA THR A 230 6.49 0.30 -2.35
C THR A 230 6.41 -0.56 -3.61
N GLU A 231 5.65 -1.67 -3.55
CA GLU A 231 5.51 -2.58 -4.69
C GLU A 231 4.65 -1.94 -5.81
N ALA A 232 3.54 -1.28 -5.46
CA ALA A 232 2.66 -0.62 -6.41
C ALA A 232 3.36 0.53 -7.15
N THR A 233 3.95 1.46 -6.40
CA THR A 233 4.68 2.61 -6.97
C THR A 233 5.89 2.15 -7.80
N PHE A 234 6.57 1.07 -7.39
CA PHE A 234 7.66 0.51 -8.17
C PHE A 234 7.18 -0.01 -9.53
N ILE A 235 6.06 -0.74 -9.58
CA ILE A 235 5.46 -1.26 -10.81
C ILE A 235 5.03 -0.10 -11.72
N GLU A 236 4.30 0.88 -11.16
CA GLU A 236 3.84 2.07 -11.87
C GLU A 236 5.00 2.82 -12.54
N ASN A 237 6.00 3.18 -11.75
CA ASN A 237 7.16 3.91 -12.24
C ASN A 237 7.94 3.12 -13.28
N THR A 238 8.12 1.81 -13.07
CA THR A 238 8.85 0.95 -14.01
C THR A 238 8.16 0.92 -15.38
N ILE A 239 6.84 0.75 -15.42
CA ILE A 239 6.07 0.76 -16.67
C ILE A 239 6.27 2.10 -17.40
N MET A 240 6.14 3.21 -16.68
CA MET A 240 6.26 4.56 -17.27
C MET A 240 7.67 4.86 -17.75
N ILE A 241 8.71 4.46 -17.00
CA ILE A 241 10.11 4.64 -17.40
C ILE A 241 10.41 3.84 -18.66
N VAL A 242 9.99 2.57 -18.74
CA VAL A 242 10.19 1.73 -19.93
C VAL A 242 9.51 2.36 -21.14
N MET A 243 8.27 2.82 -21.01
CA MET A 243 7.55 3.48 -22.09
C MET A 243 8.23 4.79 -22.52
N ALA A 244 8.68 5.59 -21.57
CA ALA A 244 9.37 6.85 -21.86
C ALA A 244 10.70 6.60 -22.60
N VAL A 245 11.49 5.60 -22.20
CA VAL A 245 12.73 5.21 -22.89
C VAL A 245 12.44 4.75 -24.32
N VAL A 246 11.45 3.84 -24.50
CA VAL A 246 11.07 3.35 -25.83
C VAL A 246 10.61 4.49 -26.74
N MET A 247 9.81 5.42 -26.21
CA MET A 247 9.37 6.59 -26.99
C MET A 247 10.52 7.54 -27.34
N LEU A 248 11.42 7.77 -26.38
CA LEU A 248 12.57 8.65 -26.61
C LEU A 248 13.50 8.09 -27.69
N THR A 249 13.78 6.77 -27.68
CA THR A 249 14.60 6.10 -28.71
C THR A 249 13.96 6.06 -30.09
N ARG A 250 12.65 6.30 -30.22
CA ARG A 250 11.95 6.39 -31.50
C ARG A 250 11.89 7.82 -32.06
N ILE A 251 12.09 8.81 -31.21
CA ILE A 251 12.04 10.23 -31.59
C ILE A 251 13.45 10.76 -31.91
N LEU A 252 14.49 10.22 -31.26
CA LEU A 252 15.89 10.48 -31.55
C LEU A 252 16.36 9.71 -32.79
#